data_3c90de2db66d68028f6ad3aa1b2dc704
#
_entry.id   3c90de2db66d68028f6ad3aa1b2dc704
#
_cell.length_a   1.000
_cell.length_b   1.000
_cell.length_c   1.000
_cell.angle_alpha   90.00
_cell.angle_beta   90.00
_cell.angle_gamma   90.00
#
_symmetry.space_group_name_H-M   'P 1'
#
loop_
_entity.id
_entity.type
_entity.pdbx_description
1 polymer ?
#
loop_
_entity_poly.entity_id
_entity_poly.type
_entity_poly.pdbx_seq_one_letter_code
_entity_poly.pdbx_strand_id
1 'polypeptide(L)'
;ADFLSRTVLVGFLAGVGVQVGIAMLGDMLGLPGHASRSVDQLVLVVREWAQLNRPTLAVSVLVVASVLFFKRVRPRVPMPLIAVVGGIVASDVYGFAAHGIAVLGPVAGGLPPLRMPSVTWQETLDLVPVAASCFVMIVAQSAAASRVFAERHHQVADTNADLLGIAAANAAAAFSGAFVVNGSPTQTAMADRAGTRSQFAQIVFAAVVVVVLLFFSRFLQYLPRCILASIVFTIAVGLVDLKTLFAIRRESPGEFALAVFTAAAVVLIGVEHGILIAVAVSLLRHVRHSYRPHTMILEPGDDGMWVPVPAVPGRQTAPGLIVYRFGADLFYANDHFFVDDTRRLIDHAPTKVRWFVIDASAITDLDYSAARSVGELCTALKRSGIHVIFARVNRYLRSDMDRHGITPIVDASCIFGTLHEALRAAGVEEPADK
;
A
#
# COMPACT_ATOMS: atom_id res chain seq x y z
N ALA A 1 -0.38 8.75 4.10
CA ALA A 1 0.39 7.49 4.19
C ALA A 1 -0.51 6.30 4.56
N ASP A 2 -1.67 6.55 5.21
CA ASP A 2 -2.59 5.51 5.70
C ASP A 2 -3.46 4.87 4.60
N PHE A 3 -3.45 5.44 3.39
CA PHE A 3 -4.22 4.95 2.23
C PHE A 3 -3.53 3.83 1.43
N LEU A 4 -2.23 3.59 1.63
CA LEU A 4 -1.52 2.48 0.98
C LEU A 4 -1.50 1.27 1.91
N SER A 5 -2.26 0.24 1.57
CA SER A 5 -2.18 -1.02 2.31
C SER A 5 -0.80 -1.65 2.13
N ARG A 6 -0.32 -2.36 3.16
CA ARG A 6 0.96 -3.09 3.15
C ARG A 6 1.07 -4.03 1.94
N THR A 7 -0.02 -4.64 1.56
CA THR A 7 -0.14 -5.56 0.43
C THR A 7 0.07 -4.88 -0.91
N VAL A 8 -0.52 -3.68 -1.09
CA VAL A 8 -0.33 -2.86 -2.30
C VAL A 8 1.13 -2.42 -2.41
N LEU A 9 1.77 -2.03 -1.30
CA LEU A 9 3.18 -1.67 -1.28
C LEU A 9 4.09 -2.82 -1.69
N VAL A 10 3.84 -4.04 -1.19
CA VAL A 10 4.59 -5.26 -1.58
C VAL A 10 4.43 -5.54 -3.08
N GLY A 11 3.20 -5.47 -3.60
CA GLY A 11 2.93 -5.62 -5.03
C GLY A 11 3.61 -4.56 -5.89
N PHE A 12 3.55 -3.29 -5.46
CA PHE A 12 4.22 -2.17 -6.11
C PHE A 12 5.74 -2.36 -6.19
N LEU A 13 6.39 -2.67 -5.06
CA LEU A 13 7.84 -2.91 -5.03
C LEU A 13 8.25 -4.10 -5.89
N ALA A 14 7.45 -5.16 -5.90
CA ALA A 14 7.68 -6.31 -6.80
C ALA A 14 7.56 -5.90 -8.26
N GLY A 15 6.56 -5.11 -8.63
CA GLY A 15 6.38 -4.57 -9.98
C GLY A 15 7.54 -3.70 -10.42
N VAL A 16 7.97 -2.76 -9.55
CA VAL A 16 9.16 -1.92 -9.79
C VAL A 16 10.41 -2.77 -9.97
N GLY A 17 10.60 -3.78 -9.10
CA GLY A 17 11.72 -4.71 -9.21
C GLY A 17 11.76 -5.42 -10.56
N VAL A 18 10.62 -5.97 -11.01
CA VAL A 18 10.52 -6.62 -12.32
C VAL A 18 10.77 -5.62 -13.45
N GLN A 19 10.15 -4.45 -13.42
CA GLN A 19 10.32 -3.42 -14.45
C GLN A 19 11.77 -2.96 -14.58
N VAL A 20 12.44 -2.63 -13.47
CA VAL A 20 13.83 -2.22 -13.44
C VAL A 20 14.75 -3.37 -13.89
N GLY A 21 14.47 -4.60 -13.44
CA GLY A 21 15.20 -5.78 -13.87
C GLY A 21 15.16 -5.97 -15.40
N ILE A 22 13.99 -5.83 -16.01
CA ILE A 22 13.82 -5.92 -17.47
C ILE A 22 14.57 -4.78 -18.19
N ALA A 23 14.51 -3.56 -17.67
CA ALA A 23 15.19 -2.41 -18.25
C ALA A 23 16.71 -2.59 -18.31
N MET A 24 17.31 -3.29 -17.33
CA MET A 24 18.75 -3.54 -17.26
C MET A 24 19.23 -4.64 -18.23
N LEU A 25 18.34 -5.46 -18.77
CA LEU A 25 18.73 -6.59 -19.64
C LEU A 25 19.48 -6.15 -20.90
N GLY A 26 19.11 -5.02 -21.52
CA GLY A 26 19.79 -4.51 -22.71
C GLY A 26 21.29 -4.29 -22.48
N ASP A 27 21.63 -3.54 -21.44
CA ASP A 27 23.03 -3.25 -21.08
C ASP A 27 23.79 -4.50 -20.60
N MET A 28 23.11 -5.42 -19.89
CA MET A 28 23.71 -6.68 -19.42
C MET A 28 24.05 -7.64 -20.58
N LEU A 29 23.26 -7.60 -21.64
CA LEU A 29 23.43 -8.44 -22.83
C LEU A 29 24.30 -7.73 -23.90
N GLY A 30 24.58 -6.44 -23.72
CA GLY A 30 25.32 -5.63 -24.67
C GLY A 30 24.55 -5.36 -25.96
N LEU A 31 23.22 -5.24 -25.89
CA LEU A 31 22.36 -4.95 -27.02
C LEU A 31 22.40 -3.44 -27.38
N PRO A 32 22.36 -3.08 -28.65
CA PRO A 32 22.43 -1.68 -29.06
C PRO A 32 21.14 -0.90 -28.79
N GLY A 33 20.02 -1.59 -28.76
CA GLY A 33 18.70 -0.98 -28.59
C GLY A 33 18.26 -0.87 -27.12
N HIS A 34 17.50 0.20 -26.83
CA HIS A 34 16.85 0.40 -25.52
C HIS A 34 15.40 0.83 -25.75
N ALA A 35 14.48 0.23 -25.04
CA ALA A 35 13.07 0.61 -25.07
C ALA A 35 12.64 1.16 -23.70
N SER A 36 11.73 2.15 -23.73
CA SER A 36 11.22 2.83 -22.52
C SER A 36 10.19 1.99 -21.76
N ARG A 37 9.46 1.09 -22.46
CA ARG A 37 8.46 0.21 -21.85
C ARG A 37 9.00 -1.19 -21.65
N SER A 38 8.63 -1.81 -20.53
CA SER A 38 9.12 -3.16 -20.17
C SER A 38 8.79 -4.23 -21.23
N VAL A 39 7.58 -4.16 -21.80
CA VAL A 39 7.16 -5.11 -22.84
C VAL A 39 7.98 -4.95 -24.11
N ASP A 40 8.17 -3.70 -24.55
CA ASP A 40 8.95 -3.38 -25.74
C ASP A 40 10.42 -3.76 -25.56
N GLN A 41 10.95 -3.59 -24.34
CA GLN A 41 12.30 -4.02 -23.98
C GLN A 41 12.47 -5.55 -24.07
N LEU A 42 11.48 -6.32 -23.59
CA LEU A 42 11.51 -7.78 -23.74
C LEU A 42 11.44 -8.22 -25.20
N VAL A 43 10.58 -7.59 -25.99
CA VAL A 43 10.48 -7.83 -27.43
C VAL A 43 11.81 -7.52 -28.13
N LEU A 44 12.43 -6.41 -27.76
CA LEU A 44 13.73 -6.00 -28.29
C LEU A 44 14.82 -7.02 -27.95
N VAL A 45 14.88 -7.47 -26.69
CA VAL A 45 15.84 -8.52 -26.26
C VAL A 45 15.67 -9.80 -27.08
N VAL A 46 14.42 -10.21 -27.37
CA VAL A 46 14.16 -11.40 -28.19
C VAL A 46 14.56 -11.18 -29.66
N ARG A 47 14.24 -10.00 -30.22
CA ARG A 47 14.55 -9.66 -31.60
C ARG A 47 16.06 -9.55 -31.86
N GLU A 48 16.77 -8.92 -30.95
CA GLU A 48 18.20 -8.64 -31.07
C GLU A 48 19.07 -9.72 -30.43
N TRP A 49 18.50 -10.87 -30.06
CA TRP A 49 19.24 -11.98 -29.41
C TRP A 49 20.47 -12.42 -30.18
N ALA A 50 20.43 -12.37 -31.53
CA ALA A 50 21.57 -12.71 -32.40
C ALA A 50 22.74 -11.73 -32.31
N GLN A 51 22.49 -10.49 -31.81
CA GLN A 51 23.48 -9.42 -31.63
C GLN A 51 24.11 -9.43 -30.24
N LEU A 52 23.81 -10.42 -29.42
CA LEU A 52 24.31 -10.57 -28.06
C LEU A 52 25.85 -10.52 -28.02
N ASN A 53 26.37 -9.62 -27.19
CA ASN A 53 27.81 -9.52 -26.97
C ASN A 53 28.23 -10.47 -25.85
N ARG A 54 28.89 -11.58 -26.24
CA ARG A 54 29.33 -12.64 -25.33
C ARG A 54 30.26 -12.15 -24.21
N PRO A 55 31.29 -11.31 -24.45
CA PRO A 55 32.10 -10.71 -23.40
C PRO A 55 31.29 -9.92 -22.40
N THR A 56 30.37 -9.08 -22.86
CA THR A 56 29.48 -8.28 -22.01
C THR A 56 28.62 -9.18 -21.11
N LEU A 57 28.00 -10.22 -21.69
CA LEU A 57 27.21 -11.19 -20.91
C LEU A 57 28.09 -11.92 -19.87
N ALA A 58 29.30 -12.32 -20.20
CA ALA A 58 30.20 -13.02 -19.28
C ALA A 58 30.54 -12.12 -18.06
N VAL A 59 30.84 -10.83 -18.29
CA VAL A 59 31.09 -9.87 -17.22
C VAL A 59 29.83 -9.68 -16.39
N SER A 60 28.67 -9.52 -17.01
CA SER A 60 27.38 -9.37 -16.31
C SER A 60 27.06 -10.55 -15.41
N VAL A 61 27.19 -11.76 -15.91
CA VAL A 61 26.96 -13.00 -15.15
C VAL A 61 27.94 -13.11 -13.98
N LEU A 62 29.22 -12.80 -14.21
CA LEU A 62 30.24 -12.81 -13.16
C LEU A 62 29.89 -11.84 -12.04
N VAL A 63 29.48 -10.60 -12.37
CA VAL A 63 29.09 -9.58 -11.38
C VAL A 63 27.87 -10.03 -10.61
N VAL A 64 26.80 -10.45 -11.29
CA VAL A 64 25.56 -10.94 -10.63
C VAL A 64 25.87 -12.11 -9.70
N ALA A 65 26.60 -13.12 -10.20
CA ALA A 65 26.96 -14.29 -9.40
C ALA A 65 27.80 -13.90 -8.17
N SER A 66 28.79 -13.02 -8.35
CA SER A 66 29.64 -12.54 -7.25
C SER A 66 28.83 -11.78 -6.20
N VAL A 67 27.96 -10.84 -6.61
CA VAL A 67 27.12 -10.07 -5.69
C VAL A 67 26.17 -10.97 -4.91
N LEU A 68 25.50 -11.91 -5.58
CA LEU A 68 24.58 -12.85 -4.93
C LEU A 68 25.29 -13.83 -4.00
N PHE A 69 26.44 -14.36 -4.44
CA PHE A 69 27.26 -15.28 -3.62
C PHE A 69 27.73 -14.59 -2.33
N PHE A 70 28.38 -13.43 -2.43
CA PHE A 70 28.91 -12.73 -1.25
C PHE A 70 27.81 -12.21 -0.35
N LYS A 71 26.65 -11.80 -0.89
CA LYS A 71 25.47 -11.45 -0.10
C LYS A 71 25.04 -12.61 0.82
N ARG A 72 25.24 -13.86 0.38
CA ARG A 72 24.87 -15.05 1.17
C ARG A 72 25.97 -15.51 2.13
N VAL A 73 27.23 -15.48 1.69
CA VAL A 73 28.36 -16.08 2.42
C VAL A 73 29.03 -15.06 3.36
N ARG A 74 29.22 -13.84 2.89
CA ARG A 74 29.89 -12.75 3.65
C ARG A 74 29.19 -11.41 3.40
N PRO A 75 28.01 -11.15 3.99
CA PRO A 75 27.21 -9.96 3.73
C PRO A 75 27.91 -8.63 4.12
N ARG A 76 29.02 -8.70 4.88
CA ARG A 76 29.82 -7.51 5.23
C ARG A 76 30.72 -7.03 4.11
N VAL A 77 31.00 -7.87 3.08
CA VAL A 77 31.82 -7.48 1.93
C VAL A 77 30.99 -6.64 0.96
N PRO A 78 31.39 -5.39 0.67
CA PRO A 78 30.66 -4.52 -0.24
C PRO A 78 30.92 -4.88 -1.71
N MET A 79 30.47 -6.07 -2.13
CA MET A 79 30.74 -6.59 -3.48
C MET A 79 30.32 -5.64 -4.62
N PRO A 80 29.19 -4.89 -4.53
CA PRO A 80 28.88 -3.91 -5.57
C PRO A 80 29.97 -2.86 -5.75
N LEU A 81 30.56 -2.35 -4.65
CA LEU A 81 31.67 -1.40 -4.69
C LEU A 81 32.94 -2.02 -5.30
N ILE A 82 33.27 -3.25 -4.88
CA ILE A 82 34.42 -3.98 -5.41
C ILE A 82 34.24 -4.24 -6.92
N ALA A 83 33.01 -4.59 -7.36
CA ALA A 83 32.73 -4.79 -8.78
C ALA A 83 32.87 -3.50 -9.59
N VAL A 84 32.44 -2.34 -9.06
CA VAL A 84 32.63 -1.05 -9.72
C VAL A 84 34.10 -0.69 -9.83
N VAL A 85 34.84 -0.69 -8.73
CA VAL A 85 36.26 -0.32 -8.72
C VAL A 85 37.09 -1.30 -9.54
N GLY A 86 36.89 -2.60 -9.32
CA GLY A 86 37.57 -3.64 -10.10
C GLY A 86 37.22 -3.59 -11.59
N GLY A 87 35.98 -3.27 -11.92
CA GLY A 87 35.53 -3.08 -13.29
C GLY A 87 36.15 -1.87 -13.99
N ILE A 88 36.31 -0.76 -13.30
CA ILE A 88 37.00 0.44 -13.81
C ILE A 88 38.46 0.09 -14.11
N VAL A 89 39.16 -0.53 -13.16
CA VAL A 89 40.58 -0.92 -13.32
C VAL A 89 40.73 -1.93 -14.43
N ALA A 90 39.90 -2.97 -14.47
CA ALA A 90 39.92 -3.97 -15.51
C ALA A 90 39.65 -3.40 -16.92
N SER A 91 38.68 -2.45 -16.99
CA SER A 91 38.32 -1.79 -18.23
C SER A 91 39.47 -0.91 -18.77
N ASP A 92 40.20 -0.22 -17.90
CA ASP A 92 41.34 0.59 -18.26
C ASP A 92 42.51 -0.28 -18.72
N VAL A 93 42.85 -1.33 -17.95
CA VAL A 93 44.00 -2.24 -18.23
C VAL A 93 43.77 -3.11 -19.47
N TYR A 94 42.56 -3.70 -19.61
CA TYR A 94 42.24 -4.63 -20.69
C TYR A 94 41.55 -4.00 -21.91
N GLY A 95 41.28 -2.69 -21.88
CA GLY A 95 40.69 -1.97 -23.00
C GLY A 95 39.31 -2.53 -23.38
N PHE A 96 38.39 -2.63 -22.44
CA PHE A 96 37.05 -3.23 -22.66
C PHE A 96 36.29 -2.62 -23.84
N ALA A 97 36.45 -1.31 -24.07
CA ALA A 97 35.85 -0.65 -25.22
C ALA A 97 36.34 -1.25 -26.58
N ALA A 98 37.63 -1.64 -26.69
CA ALA A 98 38.17 -2.29 -27.87
C ALA A 98 37.59 -3.70 -28.09
N HIS A 99 37.09 -4.36 -27.05
CA HIS A 99 36.43 -5.66 -27.10
C HIS A 99 34.91 -5.59 -27.25
N GLY A 100 34.36 -4.39 -27.56
CA GLY A 100 32.96 -4.18 -27.79
C GLY A 100 32.11 -4.12 -26.52
N ILE A 101 32.71 -3.98 -25.31
CA ILE A 101 32.00 -3.76 -24.07
C ILE A 101 31.75 -2.24 -23.91
N ALA A 102 30.52 -1.84 -23.91
CA ALA A 102 30.16 -0.44 -23.78
C ALA A 102 30.56 0.13 -22.42
N VAL A 103 31.31 1.25 -22.42
CA VAL A 103 31.69 2.01 -21.23
C VAL A 103 30.85 3.28 -21.09
N LEU A 104 30.87 3.91 -19.91
CA LEU A 104 30.09 5.11 -19.63
C LEU A 104 30.48 6.30 -20.54
N GLY A 105 31.77 6.36 -20.89
CA GLY A 105 32.32 7.47 -21.69
C GLY A 105 32.61 8.71 -20.83
N PRO A 106 33.00 9.84 -21.47
CA PRO A 106 33.42 11.04 -20.74
C PRO A 106 32.34 11.54 -19.80
N VAL A 107 32.64 11.60 -18.51
CA VAL A 107 31.77 12.15 -17.45
C VAL A 107 32.31 13.51 -17.05
N ALA A 108 31.44 14.52 -17.11
CA ALA A 108 31.79 15.85 -16.63
C ALA A 108 32.05 15.78 -15.11
N GLY A 109 33.26 16.15 -14.72
CA GLY A 109 33.65 16.21 -13.31
C GLY A 109 33.31 17.56 -12.71
N GLY A 110 33.36 17.63 -11.38
CA GLY A 110 33.11 18.84 -10.62
C GLY A 110 31.75 18.86 -9.94
N LEU A 111 31.51 19.90 -9.17
CA LEU A 111 30.20 20.11 -8.53
C LEU A 111 29.19 20.61 -9.55
N PRO A 112 27.94 20.15 -9.46
CA PRO A 112 26.88 20.66 -10.32
C PRO A 112 26.70 22.16 -10.09
N PRO A 113 26.55 22.96 -11.17
CA PRO A 113 26.34 24.38 -11.03
C PRO A 113 24.95 24.65 -10.45
N LEU A 114 24.89 25.55 -9.47
CA LEU A 114 23.61 26.05 -8.98
C LEU A 114 22.95 26.91 -10.06
N ARG A 115 21.79 26.46 -10.55
CA ARG A 115 21.04 27.15 -11.58
C ARG A 115 19.53 27.13 -11.25
N MET A 116 18.85 28.20 -11.59
CA MET A 116 17.38 28.18 -11.64
C MET A 116 16.94 27.31 -12.81
N PRO A 117 16.01 26.38 -12.60
CA PRO A 117 15.40 25.64 -13.70
C PRO A 117 14.76 26.61 -14.71
N SER A 118 15.17 26.54 -15.97
CA SER A 118 14.59 27.34 -17.06
C SER A 118 13.56 26.50 -17.78
N VAL A 119 12.32 26.56 -17.33
CA VAL A 119 11.18 25.85 -17.93
C VAL A 119 10.11 26.86 -18.35
N THR A 120 9.46 26.60 -19.46
CA THR A 120 8.30 27.36 -19.91
C THR A 120 7.07 26.99 -19.09
N TRP A 121 6.05 27.84 -19.12
CA TRP A 121 4.78 27.54 -18.44
C TRP A 121 4.11 26.26 -18.97
N GLN A 122 4.18 26.04 -20.29
CA GLN A 122 3.64 24.84 -20.91
C GLN A 122 4.34 23.56 -20.42
N GLU A 123 5.68 23.55 -20.43
CA GLU A 123 6.47 22.42 -19.89
C GLU A 123 6.18 22.18 -18.40
N THR A 124 5.96 23.25 -17.63
CA THR A 124 5.56 23.12 -16.22
C THR A 124 4.24 22.37 -16.08
N LEU A 125 3.22 22.70 -16.90
CA LEU A 125 1.94 22.02 -16.89
C LEU A 125 2.06 20.54 -17.30
N ASP A 126 2.88 20.26 -18.32
CA ASP A 126 3.13 18.89 -18.79
C ASP A 126 3.84 18.01 -17.73
N LEU A 127 4.63 18.65 -16.84
CA LEU A 127 5.32 17.97 -15.74
C LEU A 127 4.43 17.72 -14.50
N VAL A 128 3.28 18.38 -14.38
CA VAL A 128 2.40 18.24 -13.19
C VAL A 128 2.03 16.78 -12.90
N PRO A 129 1.61 15.94 -13.86
CA PRO A 129 1.27 14.54 -13.57
C PRO A 129 2.46 13.73 -13.04
N VAL A 130 3.66 13.96 -13.62
CA VAL A 130 4.91 13.30 -13.19
C VAL A 130 5.27 13.76 -11.78
N ALA A 131 5.21 15.08 -11.53
CA ALA A 131 5.48 15.64 -10.20
C ALA A 131 4.52 15.12 -9.14
N ALA A 132 3.22 15.01 -9.46
CA ALA A 132 2.22 14.44 -8.55
C ALA A 132 2.51 12.97 -8.24
N SER A 133 2.89 12.17 -9.24
CA SER A 133 3.27 10.77 -9.06
C SER A 133 4.53 10.62 -8.18
N CYS A 134 5.55 11.44 -8.45
CA CYS A 134 6.76 11.49 -7.62
C CYS A 134 6.43 11.90 -6.18
N PHE A 135 5.59 12.92 -5.98
CA PHE A 135 5.17 13.38 -4.66
C PHE A 135 4.50 12.25 -3.87
N VAL A 136 3.51 11.57 -4.44
CA VAL A 136 2.82 10.45 -3.79
C VAL A 136 3.81 9.35 -3.41
N MET A 137 4.72 8.99 -4.31
CA MET A 137 5.72 7.94 -4.07
C MET A 137 6.72 8.35 -2.98
N ILE A 138 7.22 9.59 -3.01
CA ILE A 138 8.15 10.13 -2.01
C ILE A 138 7.51 10.12 -0.63
N VAL A 139 6.29 10.64 -0.50
CA VAL A 139 5.56 10.68 0.77
C VAL A 139 5.30 9.26 1.29
N ALA A 140 4.80 8.36 0.44
CA ALA A 140 4.48 6.99 0.84
C ALA A 140 5.71 6.21 1.30
N GLN A 141 6.79 6.23 0.52
CA GLN A 141 8.02 5.49 0.85
C GLN A 141 8.74 6.08 2.07
N SER A 142 8.84 7.40 2.14
CA SER A 142 9.54 8.08 3.23
C SER A 142 8.80 7.91 4.56
N ALA A 143 7.49 8.08 4.57
CA ALA A 143 6.68 7.87 5.77
C ALA A 143 6.70 6.40 6.22
N ALA A 144 6.64 5.44 5.28
CA ALA A 144 6.75 4.02 5.60
C ALA A 144 8.12 3.68 6.19
N ALA A 145 9.21 4.17 5.59
CA ALA A 145 10.56 3.96 6.11
C ALA A 145 10.71 4.56 7.51
N SER A 146 10.29 5.82 7.72
CA SER A 146 10.35 6.49 9.01
C SER A 146 9.66 5.67 10.11
N ARG A 147 8.41 5.22 9.87
CA ARG A 147 7.64 4.43 10.85
C ARG A 147 8.30 3.09 11.17
N VAL A 148 8.70 2.31 10.15
CA VAL A 148 9.30 0.98 10.34
C VAL A 148 10.58 1.04 11.17
N PHE A 149 11.45 2.04 10.89
CA PHE A 149 12.69 2.18 11.64
C PHE A 149 12.50 2.84 13.01
N ALA A 150 11.50 3.72 13.17
CA ALA A 150 11.11 4.24 14.48
C ALA A 150 10.61 3.12 15.41
N GLU A 151 9.70 2.25 14.93
CA GLU A 151 9.24 1.08 15.69
C GLU A 151 10.39 0.15 16.08
N ARG A 152 11.29 -0.12 15.13
CA ARG A 152 12.46 -0.98 15.37
C ARG A 152 13.40 -0.45 16.45
N HIS A 153 13.52 0.87 16.57
CA HIS A 153 14.38 1.55 17.54
C HIS A 153 13.61 2.11 18.74
N HIS A 154 12.31 1.77 18.89
CA HIS A 154 11.45 2.27 19.96
C HIS A 154 11.43 3.80 20.06
N GLN A 155 11.41 4.47 18.90
CA GLN A 155 11.35 5.92 18.78
C GLN A 155 9.99 6.36 18.25
N VAL A 156 9.59 7.59 18.58
CA VAL A 156 8.41 8.22 17.98
C VAL A 156 8.83 8.91 16.68
N ALA A 157 8.21 8.53 15.56
CA ALA A 157 8.45 9.19 14.28
C ALA A 157 7.63 10.49 14.19
N ASP A 158 8.28 11.60 14.00
CA ASP A 158 7.62 12.84 13.55
C ASP A 158 7.62 12.88 12.01
N THR A 159 6.57 12.29 11.44
CA THR A 159 6.41 12.20 9.98
C THR A 159 6.35 13.59 9.33
N ASN A 160 5.84 14.61 10.02
CA ASN A 160 5.74 15.96 9.47
C ASN A 160 7.12 16.63 9.39
N ALA A 161 7.94 16.48 10.43
CA ALA A 161 9.32 16.98 10.43
C ALA A 161 10.16 16.29 9.36
N ASP A 162 10.00 14.97 9.19
CA ASP A 162 10.67 14.19 8.14
C ASP A 162 10.27 14.67 6.74
N LEU A 163 8.98 14.91 6.49
CA LEU A 163 8.49 15.41 5.20
C LEU A 163 8.98 16.82 4.90
N LEU A 164 9.08 17.69 5.90
CA LEU A 164 9.68 19.03 5.72
C LEU A 164 11.16 18.94 5.36
N GLY A 165 11.90 18.04 6.00
CA GLY A 165 13.30 17.78 5.66
C GLY A 165 13.47 17.28 4.21
N ILE A 166 12.60 16.37 3.77
CA ILE A 166 12.61 15.87 2.39
C ILE A 166 12.19 16.97 1.39
N ALA A 167 11.24 17.84 1.74
CA ALA A 167 10.87 18.98 0.91
C ALA A 167 12.05 19.95 0.73
N ALA A 168 12.77 20.26 1.79
CA ALA A 168 13.99 21.08 1.73
C ALA A 168 15.10 20.43 0.89
N ALA A 169 15.30 19.12 1.02
CA ALA A 169 16.24 18.35 0.21
C ALA A 169 15.88 18.38 -1.28
N ASN A 170 14.57 18.24 -1.63
CA ASN A 170 14.11 18.32 -3.01
C ASN A 170 14.25 19.73 -3.58
N ALA A 171 14.03 20.78 -2.77
CA ALA A 171 14.29 22.16 -3.20
C ALA A 171 15.79 22.36 -3.52
N ALA A 172 16.70 21.90 -2.65
CA ALA A 172 18.13 21.94 -2.90
C ALA A 172 18.54 21.13 -4.15
N ALA A 173 17.94 19.96 -4.36
CA ALA A 173 18.15 19.13 -5.54
C ALA A 173 17.72 19.85 -6.83
N ALA A 174 16.59 20.55 -6.81
CA ALA A 174 16.10 21.32 -7.97
C ALA A 174 17.09 22.42 -8.39
N PHE A 175 17.66 23.16 -7.42
CA PHE A 175 18.68 24.19 -7.71
C PHE A 175 20.02 23.64 -8.19
N SER A 176 20.38 22.42 -7.79
CA SER A 176 21.61 21.76 -8.24
C SER A 176 21.43 20.94 -9.53
N GLY A 177 20.22 20.87 -10.09
CA GLY A 177 19.91 20.05 -11.26
C GLY A 177 19.98 18.55 -10.97
N ALA A 178 19.89 18.14 -9.71
CA ALA A 178 19.84 16.73 -9.31
C ALA A 178 18.43 16.15 -9.45
N PHE A 179 18.34 14.82 -9.41
CA PHE A 179 17.05 14.13 -9.38
C PHE A 179 16.30 14.35 -8.07
N VAL A 180 15.00 14.05 -8.09
CA VAL A 180 14.17 14.04 -6.88
C VAL A 180 14.72 13.08 -5.82
N VAL A 181 14.58 13.47 -4.55
CA VAL A 181 15.11 12.75 -3.39
C VAL A 181 13.97 12.17 -2.58
N ASN A 182 14.14 10.93 -2.10
CA ASN A 182 13.18 10.30 -1.18
C ASN A 182 13.90 9.52 -0.07
N GLY A 183 13.16 9.16 0.98
CA GLY A 183 13.61 8.23 2.01
C GLY A 183 13.56 6.79 1.49
N SER A 184 14.72 6.24 1.09
CA SER A 184 14.81 4.87 0.60
C SER A 184 14.83 3.85 1.74
N PRO A 185 13.84 2.94 1.84
CA PRO A 185 13.84 1.89 2.85
C PRO A 185 15.06 0.97 2.77
N THR A 186 15.54 0.71 1.56
CA THR A 186 16.68 -0.18 1.31
C THR A 186 17.99 0.43 1.79
N GLN A 187 18.24 1.70 1.45
CA GLN A 187 19.44 2.42 1.89
C GLN A 187 19.41 2.65 3.40
N THR A 188 18.24 2.98 3.96
CA THR A 188 18.04 3.09 5.41
C THR A 188 18.36 1.77 6.12
N ALA A 189 17.88 0.64 5.59
CA ALA A 189 18.19 -0.68 6.14
C ALA A 189 19.68 -1.02 6.08
N MET A 190 20.37 -0.60 5.03
CA MET A 190 21.84 -0.78 4.93
C MET A 190 22.58 0.06 5.94
N ALA A 191 22.22 1.33 6.08
CA ALA A 191 22.80 2.25 7.05
C ALA A 191 22.56 1.76 8.50
N ASP A 192 21.33 1.30 8.80
CA ASP A 192 20.99 0.74 10.11
C ASP A 192 21.82 -0.50 10.44
N ARG A 193 21.99 -1.44 9.49
CA ARG A 193 22.86 -2.63 9.67
C ARG A 193 24.32 -2.28 9.83
N ALA A 194 24.77 -1.18 9.22
CA ALA A 194 26.13 -0.65 9.39
C ALA A 194 26.34 0.05 10.74
N GLY A 195 25.28 0.25 11.52
CA GLY A 195 25.35 0.84 12.86
C GLY A 195 25.17 2.35 12.89
N THR A 196 24.62 2.95 11.84
CA THR A 196 24.31 4.38 11.80
C THR A 196 23.30 4.74 12.89
N ARG A 197 23.60 5.80 13.68
CA ARG A 197 22.78 6.25 14.80
C ARG A 197 22.48 7.75 14.78
N SER A 198 23.06 8.49 13.84
CA SER A 198 22.90 9.95 13.79
C SER A 198 22.93 10.47 12.35
N GLN A 199 22.41 11.67 12.17
CA GLN A 199 22.47 12.44 10.92
C GLN A 199 23.90 12.74 10.46
N PHE A 200 24.88 12.69 11.36
CA PHE A 200 26.29 12.92 11.04
C PHE A 200 26.80 11.96 9.96
N ALA A 201 26.30 10.71 9.95
CA ALA A 201 26.65 9.75 8.91
C ALA A 201 26.22 10.22 7.50
N GLN A 202 25.10 10.94 7.39
CA GLN A 202 24.65 11.51 6.11
C GLN A 202 25.54 12.67 5.65
N ILE A 203 26.06 13.47 6.58
CA ILE A 203 27.02 14.54 6.28
C ILE A 203 28.34 13.93 5.75
N VAL A 204 28.83 12.87 6.40
CA VAL A 204 30.04 12.15 5.95
C VAL A 204 29.78 11.52 4.57
N PHE A 205 28.60 10.93 4.34
CA PHE A 205 28.22 10.39 3.04
C PHE A 205 28.24 11.49 1.96
N ALA A 206 27.65 12.66 2.23
CA ALA A 206 27.65 13.78 1.31
C ALA A 206 29.08 14.26 1.01
N ALA A 207 29.94 14.34 2.03
CA ALA A 207 31.35 14.71 1.85
C ALA A 207 32.10 13.69 0.96
N VAL A 208 31.87 12.39 1.15
CA VAL A 208 32.45 11.35 0.30
C VAL A 208 31.99 11.50 -1.15
N VAL A 209 30.69 11.78 -1.36
CA VAL A 209 30.16 12.02 -2.72
C VAL A 209 30.82 13.24 -3.37
N VAL A 210 31.01 14.34 -2.63
CA VAL A 210 31.70 15.54 -3.12
C VAL A 210 33.15 15.21 -3.52
N VAL A 211 33.88 14.46 -2.69
CA VAL A 211 35.25 14.03 -3.01
C VAL A 211 35.28 13.18 -4.30
N VAL A 212 34.34 12.25 -4.46
CA VAL A 212 34.25 11.44 -5.67
C VAL A 212 33.95 12.31 -6.90
N LEU A 213 33.03 13.27 -6.79
CA LEU A 213 32.71 14.17 -7.91
C LEU A 213 33.88 15.07 -8.31
N LEU A 214 34.67 15.55 -7.36
CA LEU A 214 35.80 16.44 -7.61
C LEU A 214 37.03 15.72 -8.15
N PHE A 215 37.34 14.52 -7.63
CA PHE A 215 38.61 13.87 -7.90
C PHE A 215 38.52 12.57 -8.67
N PHE A 216 37.41 11.86 -8.56
CA PHE A 216 37.29 10.50 -9.10
C PHE A 216 36.31 10.38 -10.28
N SER A 217 35.58 11.42 -10.64
CA SER A 217 34.63 11.38 -11.77
C SER A 217 35.28 11.04 -13.10
N ARG A 218 36.56 11.46 -13.31
CA ARG A 218 37.32 11.11 -14.51
C ARG A 218 37.50 9.60 -14.69
N PHE A 219 37.62 8.84 -13.62
CA PHE A 219 37.77 7.39 -13.68
C PHE A 219 36.46 6.69 -14.05
N LEU A 220 35.31 7.31 -13.77
CA LEU A 220 34.01 6.75 -14.13
C LEU A 220 33.81 6.57 -15.64
N GLN A 221 34.55 7.29 -16.48
CA GLN A 221 34.48 7.13 -17.93
C GLN A 221 34.78 5.71 -18.39
N TYR A 222 35.63 4.97 -17.66
CA TYR A 222 36.02 3.60 -17.95
C TYR A 222 35.06 2.57 -17.37
N LEU A 223 34.03 2.99 -16.62
CA LEU A 223 33.09 2.06 -15.99
C LEU A 223 32.24 1.36 -17.05
N PRO A 224 32.29 0.00 -17.16
CA PRO A 224 31.43 -0.74 -18.07
C PRO A 224 29.96 -0.62 -17.68
N ARG A 225 29.10 -0.27 -18.64
CA ARG A 225 27.65 -0.15 -18.41
C ARG A 225 27.03 -1.44 -17.88
N CYS A 226 27.51 -2.59 -18.35
CA CYS A 226 27.03 -3.90 -17.94
C CYS A 226 27.28 -4.19 -16.44
N ILE A 227 28.33 -3.65 -15.83
CA ILE A 227 28.58 -3.81 -14.38
C ILE A 227 27.52 -3.02 -13.61
N LEU A 228 27.27 -1.77 -13.99
CA LEU A 228 26.26 -0.94 -13.36
C LEU A 228 24.87 -1.57 -13.51
N ALA A 229 24.52 -2.01 -14.73
CA ALA A 229 23.27 -2.69 -15.01
C ALA A 229 23.11 -3.98 -14.17
N SER A 230 24.18 -4.78 -14.04
CA SER A 230 24.17 -5.99 -13.23
C SER A 230 23.95 -5.73 -11.74
N ILE A 231 24.55 -4.68 -11.20
CA ILE A 231 24.34 -4.26 -9.81
C ILE A 231 22.88 -3.83 -9.61
N VAL A 232 22.36 -2.96 -10.49
CA VAL A 232 20.98 -2.49 -10.44
C VAL A 232 20.01 -3.66 -10.60
N PHE A 233 20.28 -4.63 -11.48
CA PHE A 233 19.50 -5.86 -11.62
C PHE A 233 19.45 -6.66 -10.31
N THR A 234 20.58 -6.83 -9.60
CA THR A 234 20.59 -7.55 -8.32
C THR A 234 19.81 -6.82 -7.23
N ILE A 235 19.77 -5.48 -7.26
CA ILE A 235 18.92 -4.66 -6.38
C ILE A 235 17.45 -4.88 -6.76
N ALA A 236 17.12 -4.81 -8.03
CA ALA A 236 15.78 -5.01 -8.57
C ALA A 236 15.19 -6.39 -8.18
N VAL A 237 15.96 -7.46 -8.33
CA VAL A 237 15.60 -8.80 -7.83
C VAL A 237 15.35 -8.79 -6.31
N GLY A 238 16.13 -8.01 -5.57
CA GLY A 238 15.98 -7.87 -4.13
C GLY A 238 14.71 -7.12 -3.69
N LEU A 239 14.05 -6.37 -4.57
CA LEU A 239 12.76 -5.71 -4.31
C LEU A 239 11.58 -6.70 -4.39
N VAL A 240 11.75 -7.82 -5.08
CA VAL A 240 10.71 -8.84 -5.21
C VAL A 240 10.76 -9.76 -3.98
N ASP A 241 9.95 -9.45 -2.98
CA ASP A 241 9.83 -10.26 -1.76
C ASP A 241 8.83 -11.40 -1.95
N LEU A 242 9.31 -12.50 -2.56
CA LEU A 242 8.52 -13.70 -2.77
C LEU A 242 8.01 -14.32 -1.47
N LYS A 243 8.75 -14.20 -0.35
CA LYS A 243 8.34 -14.77 0.93
C LYS A 243 7.08 -14.09 1.44
N THR A 244 7.08 -12.75 1.45
CA THR A 244 5.91 -11.98 1.85
C THR A 244 4.74 -12.18 0.88
N LEU A 245 4.98 -12.25 -0.44
CA LEU A 245 3.93 -12.54 -1.43
C LEU A 245 3.26 -13.90 -1.19
N PHE A 246 4.04 -14.95 -0.93
CA PHE A 246 3.49 -16.28 -0.62
C PHE A 246 2.78 -16.32 0.75
N ALA A 247 3.26 -15.58 1.75
CA ALA A 247 2.57 -15.45 3.04
C ALA A 247 1.19 -14.79 2.84
N ILE A 248 1.12 -13.66 2.11
CA ILE A 248 -0.15 -12.99 1.77
C ILE A 248 -1.09 -13.95 1.04
N ARG A 249 -0.58 -14.75 0.08
CA ARG A 249 -1.40 -15.73 -0.65
C ARG A 249 -2.05 -16.75 0.28
N ARG A 250 -1.32 -17.19 1.31
CA ARG A 250 -1.81 -18.19 2.27
C ARG A 250 -2.83 -17.61 3.24
N GLU A 251 -2.63 -16.39 3.69
CA GLU A 251 -3.46 -15.73 4.70
C GLU A 251 -4.70 -15.06 4.07
N SER A 252 -4.52 -14.37 2.94
CA SER A 252 -5.57 -13.60 2.27
C SER A 252 -5.44 -13.68 0.74
N PRO A 253 -6.06 -14.67 0.06
CA PRO A 253 -6.00 -14.82 -1.39
C PRO A 253 -6.48 -13.58 -2.18
N GLY A 254 -7.46 -12.85 -1.63
CA GLY A 254 -7.97 -11.62 -2.24
C GLY A 254 -6.95 -10.47 -2.18
N GLU A 255 -6.11 -10.41 -1.13
CA GLU A 255 -5.03 -9.43 -1.05
C GLU A 255 -3.86 -9.81 -1.95
N PHE A 256 -3.57 -11.10 -2.07
CA PHE A 256 -2.59 -11.57 -3.03
C PHE A 256 -2.96 -11.19 -4.47
N ALA A 257 -4.23 -11.35 -4.87
CA ALA A 257 -4.70 -10.91 -6.18
C ALA A 257 -4.49 -9.39 -6.38
N LEU A 258 -4.73 -8.58 -5.35
CA LEU A 258 -4.47 -7.14 -5.38
C LEU A 258 -2.96 -6.82 -5.54
N ALA A 259 -2.09 -7.53 -4.81
CA ALA A 259 -0.64 -7.36 -4.94
C ALA A 259 -0.15 -7.71 -6.34
N VAL A 260 -0.60 -8.85 -6.90
CA VAL A 260 -0.25 -9.27 -8.26
C VAL A 260 -0.80 -8.30 -9.31
N PHE A 261 -2.03 -7.83 -9.15
CA PHE A 261 -2.61 -6.81 -10.02
C PHE A 261 -1.80 -5.52 -10.00
N THR A 262 -1.40 -5.05 -8.81
CA THR A 262 -0.55 -3.87 -8.65
C THR A 262 0.80 -4.06 -9.34
N ALA A 263 1.45 -5.22 -9.13
CA ALA A 263 2.72 -5.53 -9.79
C ALA A 263 2.58 -5.55 -11.32
N ALA A 264 1.53 -6.18 -11.83
CA ALA A 264 1.25 -6.23 -13.27
C ALA A 264 0.97 -4.83 -13.85
N ALA A 265 0.19 -3.98 -13.16
CA ALA A 265 -0.06 -2.61 -13.58
C ALA A 265 1.24 -1.80 -13.68
N VAL A 266 2.13 -1.91 -12.69
CA VAL A 266 3.45 -1.24 -12.72
C VAL A 266 4.30 -1.71 -13.90
N VAL A 267 4.37 -3.01 -14.17
CA VAL A 267 5.19 -3.58 -15.26
C VAL A 267 4.65 -3.21 -16.65
N LEU A 268 3.32 -3.23 -16.81
CA LEU A 268 2.68 -3.07 -18.13
C LEU A 268 2.43 -1.60 -18.49
N ILE A 269 2.05 -0.78 -17.52
CA ILE A 269 1.63 0.61 -17.75
C ILE A 269 2.72 1.59 -17.30
N GLY A 270 3.56 1.19 -16.34
CA GLY A 270 4.62 2.00 -15.76
C GLY A 270 4.39 2.34 -14.29
N VAL A 271 5.46 2.79 -13.62
CA VAL A 271 5.49 3.08 -12.17
C VAL A 271 4.47 4.16 -11.80
N GLU A 272 4.41 5.22 -12.61
CA GLU A 272 3.57 6.40 -12.35
C GLU A 272 2.08 6.05 -12.31
N HIS A 273 1.59 5.44 -13.37
CA HIS A 273 0.19 5.02 -13.47
C HIS A 273 -0.12 3.82 -12.58
N GLY A 274 0.85 2.92 -12.41
CA GLY A 274 0.71 1.73 -11.57
C GLY A 274 0.41 2.09 -10.12
N ILE A 275 1.09 3.09 -9.55
CA ILE A 275 0.84 3.51 -8.16
C ILE A 275 -0.53 4.18 -8.01
N LEU A 276 -0.94 5.01 -8.97
CA LEU A 276 -2.25 5.67 -8.93
C LEU A 276 -3.39 4.65 -9.00
N ILE A 277 -3.28 3.68 -9.91
CA ILE A 277 -4.24 2.58 -10.04
C ILE A 277 -4.27 1.74 -8.76
N ALA A 278 -3.11 1.44 -8.18
CA ALA A 278 -3.00 0.66 -6.96
C ALA A 278 -3.69 1.35 -5.77
N VAL A 279 -3.50 2.67 -5.62
CA VAL A 279 -4.18 3.47 -4.60
C VAL A 279 -5.69 3.48 -4.84
N ALA A 280 -6.13 3.71 -6.08
CA ALA A 280 -7.56 3.73 -6.43
C ALA A 280 -8.23 2.38 -6.12
N VAL A 281 -7.61 1.25 -6.52
CA VAL A 281 -8.13 -0.09 -6.25
C VAL A 281 -8.11 -0.43 -4.76
N SER A 282 -7.09 0.03 -4.02
CA SER A 282 -7.02 -0.12 -2.56
C SER A 282 -8.17 0.61 -1.86
N LEU A 283 -8.47 1.84 -2.27
CA LEU A 283 -9.59 2.62 -1.76
C LEU A 283 -10.94 1.97 -2.12
N LEU A 284 -11.12 1.54 -3.37
CA LEU A 284 -12.34 0.82 -3.80
C LEU A 284 -12.58 -0.44 -2.98
N ARG A 285 -11.52 -1.20 -2.66
CA ARG A 285 -11.62 -2.39 -1.82
C ARG A 285 -12.01 -2.04 -0.39
N HIS A 286 -11.45 -0.96 0.17
CA HIS A 286 -11.80 -0.49 1.51
C HIS A 286 -13.28 -0.11 1.58
N VAL A 287 -13.76 0.67 0.61
CA VAL A 287 -15.17 1.03 0.49
C VAL A 287 -16.06 -0.21 0.34
N ARG A 288 -15.65 -1.18 -0.51
CA ARG A 288 -16.40 -2.42 -0.70
C ARG A 288 -16.54 -3.26 0.58
N HIS A 289 -15.55 -3.25 1.45
CA HIS A 289 -15.63 -3.94 2.74
C HIS A 289 -16.65 -3.30 3.68
N SER A 290 -16.76 -1.97 3.67
CA SER A 290 -17.75 -1.22 4.43
C SER A 290 -19.17 -1.31 3.83
N TYR A 291 -19.28 -1.60 2.53
CA TYR A 291 -20.56 -1.75 1.82
C TYR A 291 -21.35 -2.99 2.24
N ARG A 292 -20.68 -4.10 2.57
CA ARG A 292 -21.32 -5.35 3.03
C ARG A 292 -20.67 -5.81 4.32
N PRO A 293 -21.04 -5.20 5.47
CA PRO A 293 -20.52 -5.62 6.75
C PRO A 293 -21.08 -6.98 7.17
N HIS A 294 -20.44 -7.59 8.15
CA HIS A 294 -20.97 -8.80 8.77
C HIS A 294 -22.26 -8.47 9.53
N THR A 295 -23.32 -9.22 9.25
CA THR A 295 -24.58 -9.15 9.96
C THR A 295 -24.79 -10.38 10.83
N MET A 296 -25.37 -10.21 12.01
CA MET A 296 -25.50 -11.27 13.00
C MET A 296 -26.89 -11.22 13.64
N ILE A 297 -27.39 -12.41 14.02
CA ILE A 297 -28.50 -12.56 14.95
C ILE A 297 -27.91 -12.95 16.30
N LEU A 298 -28.44 -12.40 17.39
CA LEU A 298 -28.07 -12.81 18.74
C LEU A 298 -28.98 -13.93 19.19
N GLU A 299 -28.41 -15.07 19.53
CA GLU A 299 -29.09 -16.22 20.08
C GLU A 299 -28.71 -16.42 21.56
N PRO A 300 -29.61 -16.93 22.42
CA PRO A 300 -29.24 -17.23 23.80
C PRO A 300 -28.28 -18.41 23.83
N GLY A 301 -27.13 -18.26 24.50
CA GLY A 301 -26.17 -19.32 24.77
C GLY A 301 -26.55 -20.14 26.00
N ASP A 302 -25.91 -21.31 26.17
CA ASP A 302 -26.14 -22.24 27.28
C ASP A 302 -25.74 -21.64 28.65
N ASP A 303 -24.91 -20.63 28.63
CA ASP A 303 -24.42 -19.87 29.80
C ASP A 303 -25.24 -18.60 30.12
N GLY A 304 -26.38 -18.41 29.44
CA GLY A 304 -27.19 -17.20 29.58
C GLY A 304 -26.63 -15.96 28.84
N MET A 305 -25.50 -16.09 28.16
CA MET A 305 -24.90 -15.01 27.37
C MET A 305 -25.50 -14.96 25.95
N TRP A 306 -25.59 -13.78 25.38
CA TRP A 306 -26.04 -13.57 24.00
C TRP A 306 -24.90 -13.85 23.00
N VAL A 307 -25.02 -14.92 22.23
CA VAL A 307 -23.99 -15.34 21.26
C VAL A 307 -24.34 -14.80 19.86
N PRO A 308 -23.44 -14.03 19.23
CA PRO A 308 -23.65 -13.56 17.87
C PRO A 308 -23.39 -14.69 16.85
N VAL A 309 -24.40 -15.03 16.06
CA VAL A 309 -24.32 -16.00 14.96
C VAL A 309 -24.62 -15.29 13.62
N PRO A 310 -24.08 -15.78 12.48
CA PRO A 310 -24.35 -15.14 11.18
C PRO A 310 -25.85 -15.00 10.89
N ALA A 311 -26.27 -13.82 10.43
CA ALA A 311 -27.64 -13.54 10.03
C ALA A 311 -27.96 -14.26 8.72
N VAL A 312 -28.67 -15.37 8.80
CA VAL A 312 -29.14 -16.14 7.64
C VAL A 312 -30.66 -16.29 7.68
N PRO A 313 -31.33 -16.30 6.51
CA PRO A 313 -32.76 -16.54 6.44
C PRO A 313 -33.15 -17.83 7.18
N GLY A 314 -34.27 -17.80 7.87
CA GLY A 314 -34.75 -18.96 8.65
C GLY A 314 -34.28 -19.00 10.09
N ARG A 315 -33.47 -18.01 10.53
CA ARG A 315 -33.03 -17.89 11.96
C ARG A 315 -33.84 -16.82 12.69
N GLN A 316 -34.12 -17.07 13.95
CA GLN A 316 -34.75 -16.16 14.88
C GLN A 316 -34.03 -16.29 16.25
N THR A 317 -33.99 -15.21 17.01
CA THR A 317 -33.49 -15.20 18.40
C THR A 317 -34.40 -16.02 19.32
N ALA A 318 -35.71 -15.85 19.19
CA ALA A 318 -36.77 -16.59 19.86
C ALA A 318 -38.05 -16.52 19.01
N PRO A 319 -39.08 -17.36 19.25
CA PRO A 319 -40.31 -17.28 18.52
C PRO A 319 -40.96 -15.88 18.53
N GLY A 320 -41.02 -15.26 17.36
CA GLY A 320 -41.55 -13.92 17.16
C GLY A 320 -40.57 -12.76 17.46
N LEU A 321 -39.32 -13.06 17.78
CA LEU A 321 -38.26 -12.06 18.09
C LEU A 321 -37.02 -12.29 17.23
N ILE A 322 -36.54 -11.23 16.62
CA ILE A 322 -35.22 -11.18 16.00
C ILE A 322 -34.39 -10.06 16.65
N VAL A 323 -33.22 -10.40 17.17
CA VAL A 323 -32.22 -9.43 17.62
C VAL A 323 -31.10 -9.40 16.58
N TYR A 324 -31.10 -8.32 15.81
CA TYR A 324 -30.22 -8.15 14.66
C TYR A 324 -29.10 -7.17 14.96
N ARG A 325 -27.86 -7.55 14.70
CA ARG A 325 -26.68 -6.70 14.81
C ARG A 325 -26.08 -6.43 13.44
N PHE A 326 -26.00 -5.16 13.09
CA PHE A 326 -25.30 -4.68 11.91
C PHE A 326 -23.87 -4.28 12.29
N GLY A 327 -22.87 -4.87 11.65
CA GLY A 327 -21.47 -4.78 12.06
C GLY A 327 -20.71 -3.58 11.51
N ALA A 328 -21.35 -2.44 11.23
CA ALA A 328 -20.71 -1.22 10.75
C ALA A 328 -21.61 0.01 11.01
N ASP A 329 -21.07 1.20 10.80
CA ASP A 329 -21.86 2.43 10.70
C ASP A 329 -22.81 2.39 9.51
N LEU A 330 -23.93 3.13 9.61
CA LEU A 330 -24.94 3.21 8.57
C LEU A 330 -24.77 4.48 7.73
N PHE A 331 -24.54 4.30 6.44
CA PHE A 331 -24.35 5.40 5.50
C PHE A 331 -24.88 5.03 4.11
N TYR A 332 -24.96 6.02 3.22
CA TYR A 332 -25.57 5.89 1.88
C TYR A 332 -25.15 4.65 1.07
N ALA A 333 -23.96 4.13 1.32
CA ALA A 333 -23.44 3.00 0.54
C ALA A 333 -23.90 1.63 1.07
N ASN A 334 -24.39 1.52 2.32
CA ASN A 334 -24.81 0.25 2.91
C ASN A 334 -26.24 0.24 3.46
N ASP A 335 -26.98 1.34 3.36
CA ASP A 335 -28.36 1.49 3.86
C ASP A 335 -29.33 0.52 3.16
N HIS A 336 -29.21 0.37 1.84
CA HIS A 336 -30.01 -0.61 1.09
C HIS A 336 -29.73 -2.05 1.53
N PHE A 337 -28.45 -2.37 1.79
CA PHE A 337 -28.11 -3.69 2.29
C PHE A 337 -28.74 -3.97 3.67
N PHE A 338 -28.72 -2.97 4.57
CA PHE A 338 -29.38 -3.06 5.86
C PHE A 338 -30.89 -3.30 5.73
N VAL A 339 -31.58 -2.54 4.86
CA VAL A 339 -33.02 -2.66 4.62
C VAL A 339 -33.36 -4.04 4.02
N ASP A 340 -32.65 -4.46 2.99
CA ASP A 340 -32.90 -5.72 2.30
C ASP A 340 -32.61 -6.93 3.20
N ASP A 341 -31.53 -6.87 3.99
CA ASP A 341 -31.17 -7.93 4.93
C ASP A 341 -32.26 -8.07 6.04
N THR A 342 -32.69 -6.93 6.59
CA THR A 342 -33.77 -6.89 7.58
C THR A 342 -35.08 -7.49 7.03
N ARG A 343 -35.50 -7.08 5.82
CA ARG A 343 -36.72 -7.63 5.18
C ARG A 343 -36.55 -9.12 4.94
N ARG A 344 -35.44 -9.55 4.40
CA ARG A 344 -35.18 -10.98 4.10
C ARG A 344 -35.23 -11.85 5.36
N LEU A 345 -34.71 -11.36 6.50
CA LEU A 345 -34.75 -12.08 7.76
C LEU A 345 -36.18 -12.18 8.29
N ILE A 346 -36.97 -11.12 8.17
CA ILE A 346 -38.41 -11.10 8.58
C ILE A 346 -39.26 -12.01 7.71
N ASP A 347 -39.08 -11.94 6.39
CA ASP A 347 -39.90 -12.69 5.42
C ASP A 347 -39.67 -14.21 5.49
N HIS A 348 -38.44 -14.63 5.86
CA HIS A 348 -38.11 -16.05 5.98
C HIS A 348 -38.05 -16.55 7.42
N ALA A 349 -38.54 -15.76 8.37
CA ALA A 349 -38.55 -16.16 9.77
C ALA A 349 -39.42 -17.39 10.03
N PRO A 350 -38.99 -18.37 10.85
CA PRO A 350 -39.74 -19.59 11.15
C PRO A 350 -41.11 -19.32 11.78
N THR A 351 -41.25 -18.26 12.55
CA THR A 351 -42.48 -17.78 13.14
C THR A 351 -42.72 -16.31 12.84
N LYS A 352 -43.97 -15.87 12.84
CA LYS A 352 -44.34 -14.47 12.55
C LYS A 352 -43.63 -13.53 13.52
N VAL A 353 -42.80 -12.63 13.00
CA VAL A 353 -42.03 -11.66 13.79
C VAL A 353 -42.97 -10.62 14.37
N ARG A 354 -42.89 -10.36 15.66
CA ARG A 354 -43.57 -9.32 16.40
C ARG A 354 -42.61 -8.22 16.88
N TRP A 355 -41.38 -8.62 17.21
CA TRP A 355 -40.36 -7.74 17.72
C TRP A 355 -39.09 -7.85 16.87
N PHE A 356 -38.63 -6.70 16.38
CA PHE A 356 -37.36 -6.59 15.70
C PHE A 356 -36.46 -5.63 16.47
N VAL A 357 -35.45 -6.18 17.13
CA VAL A 357 -34.48 -5.43 17.96
C VAL A 357 -33.21 -5.20 17.14
N ILE A 358 -32.86 -3.96 16.90
CA ILE A 358 -31.63 -3.54 16.27
C ILE A 358 -30.57 -3.33 17.34
N ASP A 359 -29.61 -4.23 17.45
CA ASP A 359 -28.44 -4.06 18.31
C ASP A 359 -27.45 -3.10 17.63
N ALA A 360 -27.48 -1.87 18.08
CA ALA A 360 -26.71 -0.74 17.53
C ALA A 360 -25.30 -0.61 18.11
N SER A 361 -24.76 -1.67 18.75
CA SER A 361 -23.42 -1.60 19.38
C SER A 361 -22.28 -1.24 18.43
N ALA A 362 -22.40 -1.57 17.13
CA ALA A 362 -21.42 -1.26 16.10
C ALA A 362 -21.81 -0.06 15.22
N ILE A 363 -22.95 0.57 15.48
CA ILE A 363 -23.42 1.74 14.75
C ILE A 363 -23.10 2.97 15.58
N THR A 364 -22.12 3.75 15.15
CA THR A 364 -21.70 4.96 15.87
C THR A 364 -22.07 6.24 15.12
N ASP A 365 -22.38 6.11 13.82
CA ASP A 365 -22.70 7.22 12.91
C ASP A 365 -23.84 6.81 11.98
N LEU A 366 -24.69 7.78 11.65
CA LEU A 366 -25.85 7.62 10.79
C LEU A 366 -25.98 8.83 9.85
N ASP A 367 -25.64 8.67 8.57
CA ASP A 367 -25.75 9.77 7.62
C ASP A 367 -27.20 10.06 7.22
N TYR A 368 -27.41 11.19 6.52
CA TYR A 368 -28.74 11.63 6.10
C TYR A 368 -29.48 10.60 5.24
N SER A 369 -28.80 9.95 4.29
CA SER A 369 -29.40 8.97 3.37
C SER A 369 -29.83 7.72 4.10
N ALA A 370 -28.94 7.14 4.90
CA ALA A 370 -29.22 5.97 5.71
C ALA A 370 -30.35 6.24 6.73
N ALA A 371 -30.37 7.44 7.33
CA ALA A 371 -31.45 7.84 8.22
C ALA A 371 -32.81 7.81 7.54
N ARG A 372 -32.92 8.24 6.27
CA ARG A 372 -34.18 8.15 5.51
C ARG A 372 -34.57 6.71 5.26
N SER A 373 -33.67 5.88 4.78
CA SER A 373 -33.91 4.45 4.52
C SER A 373 -34.32 3.70 5.80
N VAL A 374 -33.64 3.96 6.93
CA VAL A 374 -33.99 3.38 8.23
C VAL A 374 -35.37 3.88 8.72
N GLY A 375 -35.68 5.17 8.59
CA GLY A 375 -36.98 5.73 8.96
C GLY A 375 -38.13 5.14 8.16
N GLU A 376 -37.97 4.98 6.84
CA GLU A 376 -38.94 4.32 5.97
C GLU A 376 -39.11 2.86 6.35
N LEU A 377 -38.04 2.12 6.61
CA LEU A 377 -38.08 0.74 7.08
C LEU A 377 -38.85 0.63 8.41
N CYS A 378 -38.51 1.43 9.42
CA CYS A 378 -39.20 1.43 10.71
C CYS A 378 -40.69 1.73 10.56
N THR A 379 -41.06 2.68 9.69
CA THR A 379 -42.45 3.01 9.40
C THR A 379 -43.20 1.82 8.72
N ALA A 380 -42.55 1.16 7.77
CA ALA A 380 -43.11 0.00 7.07
C ALA A 380 -43.31 -1.19 8.04
N LEU A 381 -42.32 -1.49 8.88
CA LEU A 381 -42.42 -2.56 9.88
C LEU A 381 -43.54 -2.29 10.90
N LYS A 382 -43.67 -1.06 11.38
CA LYS A 382 -44.75 -0.65 12.29
C LYS A 382 -46.12 -0.82 11.66
N ARG A 383 -46.27 -0.50 10.37
CA ARG A 383 -47.54 -0.75 9.62
C ARG A 383 -47.85 -2.25 9.49
N SER A 384 -46.85 -3.10 9.42
CA SER A 384 -46.99 -4.55 9.38
C SER A 384 -47.21 -5.19 10.77
N GLY A 385 -47.31 -4.39 11.82
CA GLY A 385 -47.53 -4.85 13.19
C GLY A 385 -46.25 -5.37 13.87
N ILE A 386 -45.08 -4.98 13.36
CA ILE A 386 -43.77 -5.32 13.96
C ILE A 386 -43.26 -4.15 14.77
N HIS A 387 -43.00 -4.39 16.04
CA HIS A 387 -42.39 -3.39 16.93
C HIS A 387 -40.89 -3.35 16.74
N VAL A 388 -40.35 -2.16 16.45
CA VAL A 388 -38.90 -1.94 16.26
C VAL A 388 -38.33 -1.33 17.52
N ILE A 389 -37.27 -1.91 18.04
CA ILE A 389 -36.52 -1.44 19.21
C ILE A 389 -35.05 -1.25 18.81
N PHE A 390 -34.45 -0.15 19.29
CA PHE A 390 -33.01 0.06 19.21
C PHE A 390 -32.37 -0.21 20.56
N ALA A 391 -31.39 -1.13 20.59
CA ALA A 391 -30.62 -1.49 21.79
C ALA A 391 -29.17 -1.01 21.67
N ARG A 392 -28.52 -0.75 22.80
CA ARG A 392 -27.12 -0.32 22.87
C ARG A 392 -26.83 0.95 22.08
N VAL A 393 -27.81 1.86 22.04
CA VAL A 393 -27.66 3.16 21.36
C VAL A 393 -26.70 4.02 22.16
N ASN A 394 -25.56 4.35 21.54
CA ASN A 394 -24.59 5.25 22.12
C ASN A 394 -25.01 6.73 21.95
N ARG A 395 -24.30 7.63 22.64
CA ARG A 395 -24.59 9.08 22.64
C ARG A 395 -24.53 9.70 21.24
N TYR A 396 -23.63 9.24 20.37
CA TYR A 396 -23.44 9.79 19.03
C TYR A 396 -24.61 9.39 18.13
N LEU A 397 -24.90 8.11 18.04
CA LEU A 397 -26.05 7.61 17.29
C LEU A 397 -27.37 8.22 17.79
N ARG A 398 -27.55 8.40 19.10
CA ARG A 398 -28.72 9.06 19.64
C ARG A 398 -28.89 10.49 19.11
N SER A 399 -27.81 11.27 19.09
CA SER A 399 -27.78 12.60 18.52
C SER A 399 -28.16 12.63 17.03
N ASP A 400 -27.69 11.64 16.26
CA ASP A 400 -28.02 11.52 14.83
C ASP A 400 -29.48 11.11 14.63
N MET A 401 -29.98 10.15 15.41
CA MET A 401 -31.41 9.77 15.38
C MET A 401 -32.34 10.95 15.70
N ASP A 402 -31.98 11.77 16.67
CA ASP A 402 -32.73 12.97 17.03
C ASP A 402 -32.67 14.02 15.91
N ARG A 403 -31.48 14.27 15.36
CA ARG A 403 -31.22 15.22 14.26
C ARG A 403 -31.96 14.86 12.99
N HIS A 404 -31.98 13.58 12.65
CA HIS A 404 -32.60 13.09 11.42
C HIS A 404 -34.07 12.65 11.56
N GLY A 405 -34.64 12.80 12.75
CA GLY A 405 -36.07 12.54 12.98
C GLY A 405 -36.45 11.06 13.08
N ILE A 406 -35.49 10.18 13.41
CA ILE A 406 -35.77 8.74 13.64
C ILE A 406 -36.43 8.53 14.99
N THR A 407 -36.02 9.25 16.01
CA THR A 407 -36.57 9.14 17.37
C THR A 407 -38.12 9.24 17.44
N PRO A 408 -38.80 10.21 16.80
CA PRO A 408 -40.25 10.25 16.80
C PRO A 408 -40.90 9.11 15.99
N ILE A 409 -40.23 8.53 15.01
CA ILE A 409 -40.76 7.39 14.21
C ILE A 409 -40.75 6.11 15.04
N VAL A 410 -39.65 5.84 15.73
CA VAL A 410 -39.45 4.62 16.54
C VAL A 410 -40.19 4.75 17.90
N ASP A 411 -40.28 5.92 18.45
CA ASP A 411 -40.66 6.29 19.81
C ASP A 411 -39.43 6.28 20.74
N ALA A 412 -39.29 7.33 21.54
CA ALA A 412 -38.19 7.45 22.49
C ALA A 412 -38.17 6.33 23.55
N SER A 413 -39.34 5.75 23.87
CA SER A 413 -39.50 4.61 24.77
C SER A 413 -39.00 3.27 24.20
N CYS A 414 -38.70 3.23 22.90
CA CYS A 414 -38.18 2.04 22.20
C CYS A 414 -36.65 2.14 21.91
N ILE A 415 -35.95 3.10 22.53
CA ILE A 415 -34.52 3.32 22.34
C ILE A 415 -33.80 3.16 23.70
N PHE A 416 -32.99 2.14 23.80
CA PHE A 416 -32.37 1.73 25.06
C PHE A 416 -30.82 1.79 24.99
N GLY A 417 -30.21 2.08 26.14
CA GLY A 417 -28.76 2.08 26.32
C GLY A 417 -28.16 0.69 26.44
N THR A 418 -28.97 -0.30 26.80
CA THR A 418 -28.55 -1.71 26.99
C THR A 418 -29.44 -2.67 26.22
N LEU A 419 -28.88 -3.84 25.85
CA LEU A 419 -29.65 -4.91 25.22
C LEU A 419 -30.69 -5.49 26.17
N HIS A 420 -30.34 -5.57 27.42
CA HIS A 420 -31.16 -6.11 28.51
C HIS A 420 -32.50 -5.34 28.67
N GLU A 421 -32.42 -4.01 28.76
CA GLU A 421 -33.61 -3.15 28.79
C GLU A 421 -34.49 -3.36 27.54
N ALA A 422 -33.86 -3.45 26.37
CA ALA A 422 -34.57 -3.65 25.11
C ALA A 422 -35.32 -5.00 25.04
N LEU A 423 -34.69 -6.07 25.54
CA LEU A 423 -35.30 -7.40 25.57
C LEU A 423 -36.42 -7.49 26.60
N ARG A 424 -36.26 -6.87 27.77
CA ARG A 424 -37.34 -6.75 28.77
C ARG A 424 -38.56 -6.00 28.22
N ALA A 425 -38.33 -4.93 27.46
CA ALA A 425 -39.40 -4.22 26.76
C ALA A 425 -40.08 -5.07 25.67
N ALA A 426 -39.36 -6.00 25.05
CA ALA A 426 -39.91 -6.97 24.10
C ALA A 426 -40.64 -8.16 24.77
N GLY A 427 -40.71 -8.21 26.10
CA GLY A 427 -41.37 -9.27 26.87
C GLY A 427 -40.57 -10.58 26.96
N VAL A 428 -39.26 -10.49 26.77
CA VAL A 428 -38.35 -11.65 26.97
C VAL A 428 -37.88 -11.64 28.41
N GLU A 429 -38.32 -12.63 29.18
CA GLU A 429 -37.77 -12.87 30.51
C GLU A 429 -36.35 -13.45 30.37
N GLU A 430 -35.44 -12.95 31.18
CA GLU A 430 -34.08 -13.49 31.27
C GLU A 430 -34.09 -14.95 31.73
N PRO A 431 -33.19 -15.78 31.18
CA PRO A 431 -32.86 -17.04 31.86
C PRO A 431 -32.39 -16.66 33.29
N ALA A 432 -33.13 -17.13 34.29
CA ALA A 432 -32.82 -16.86 35.68
C ALA A 432 -31.35 -17.22 35.98
N ASP A 433 -30.63 -16.27 36.59
CA ASP A 433 -29.30 -16.53 37.16
C ASP A 433 -29.33 -17.83 37.96
N LYS A 434 -28.63 -18.85 37.48
CA LYS A 434 -28.34 -20.07 38.22
C LYS A 434 -26.94 -20.00 38.79
#